data_f2171c320b5600ab22d9261b94102dbf
#
_entry.id   f2171c320b5600ab22d9261b94102dbf
#
_cell.length_a   1.000
_cell.length_b   1.000
_cell.length_c   1.000
_cell.angle_alpha   90.00
_cell.angle_beta   90.00
_cell.angle_gamma   90.00
#
_symmetry.space_group_name_H-M   'P 1'
#
loop_
_entity.id
_entity.type
_entity.pdbx_description
1 polymer ?
#
loop_
_entity_poly.entity_id
_entity_poly.type
_entity_poly.pdbx_seq_one_letter_code
_entity_poly.pdbx_strand_id
1 'polypeptide(L)'
;GGSARLQKIIGITRTKDIVMRSKRIPAKQAYDWGIATECVPDDKLEAATDALVDELRGFSPLAQRTAKALLNVTENTDLEASIELEGHCYSRLRQSDDFREGVEAFHAKRKPVFRGS
;
A
#
# COMPACT_ATOMS: atom_id res chain seq x y z
N GLY A 1 0.03 14.01 11.36
CA GLY A 1 -0.21 12.59 11.74
C GLY A 1 1.06 11.75 11.87
N GLY A 2 2.27 12.35 11.74
CA GLY A 2 3.52 11.59 11.73
C GLY A 2 3.77 10.79 13.00
N SER A 3 3.68 11.41 14.18
CA SER A 3 3.90 10.71 15.45
C SER A 3 2.85 9.63 15.73
N ALA A 4 1.59 9.84 15.33
CA ALA A 4 0.53 8.86 15.53
C ALA A 4 0.74 7.60 14.66
N ARG A 5 1.18 7.77 13.41
CA ARG A 5 1.45 6.65 12.50
C ARG A 5 2.77 5.97 12.81
N LEU A 6 3.80 6.74 13.13
CA LEU A 6 5.14 6.22 13.38
C LEU A 6 5.14 5.22 14.54
N GLN A 7 4.41 5.51 15.64
CA GLN A 7 4.35 4.59 16.79
C GLN A 7 3.70 3.24 16.46
N LYS A 8 2.83 3.17 15.45
CA LYS A 8 2.22 1.92 15.00
C LYS A 8 3.20 1.06 14.18
N ILE A 9 4.10 1.72 13.46
CA ILE A 9 5.10 1.04 12.63
C ILE A 9 6.30 0.56 13.45
N ILE A 10 6.88 1.45 14.28
CA ILE A 10 8.16 1.19 14.98
C ILE A 10 8.03 1.06 16.51
N GLY A 11 6.81 1.18 17.02
CA GLY A 11 6.54 1.15 18.46
C GLY A 11 6.80 2.48 19.17
N ILE A 12 6.18 2.61 20.37
CA ILE A 12 6.17 3.88 21.12
C ILE A 12 7.56 4.30 21.60
N THR A 13 8.42 3.35 21.98
CA THR A 13 9.76 3.65 22.52
C THR A 13 10.65 4.32 21.49
N ARG A 14 10.74 3.73 20.29
CA ARG A 14 11.50 4.33 19.17
C ARG A 14 10.91 5.65 18.72
N THR A 15 9.59 5.77 18.69
CA THR A 15 8.90 7.02 18.32
C THR A 15 9.22 8.14 19.31
N LYS A 16 9.19 7.86 20.64
CA LYS A 16 9.58 8.84 21.66
C LYS A 16 11.04 9.28 21.50
N ASP A 17 11.96 8.33 21.29
CA ASP A 17 13.37 8.65 21.11
C ASP A 17 13.60 9.56 19.89
N ILE A 18 12.92 9.31 18.78
CA ILE A 18 13.03 10.13 17.57
C ILE A 18 12.42 11.51 17.79
N VAL A 19 11.17 11.55 18.22
CA VAL A 19 10.39 12.81 18.31
C VAL A 19 10.95 13.72 19.38
N MET A 20 11.21 13.21 20.58
CA MET A 20 11.67 14.04 21.70
C MET A 20 13.12 14.51 21.55
N ARG A 21 13.94 13.80 20.80
CA ARG A 21 15.33 14.17 20.51
C ARG A 21 15.54 14.77 19.12
N SER A 22 14.46 14.98 18.36
CA SER A 22 14.52 15.51 16.98
C SER A 22 15.54 14.75 16.10
N LYS A 23 15.59 13.41 16.24
CA LYS A 23 16.53 12.59 15.51
C LYS A 23 16.18 12.52 14.01
N ARG A 24 17.21 12.60 13.18
CA ARG A 24 17.12 12.19 11.78
C ARG A 24 17.32 10.68 11.68
N ILE A 25 16.50 10.02 10.85
CA ILE A 25 16.57 8.58 10.60
C ILE A 25 17.24 8.38 9.24
N PRO A 26 18.40 7.72 9.15
CA PRO A 26 18.99 7.35 7.86
C PRO A 26 18.07 6.42 7.06
N ALA A 27 18.13 6.48 5.73
CA ALA A 27 17.28 5.69 4.84
C ALA A 27 17.36 4.18 5.12
N LYS A 28 18.57 3.65 5.32
CA LYS A 28 18.78 2.23 5.68
C LYS A 28 18.06 1.85 6.98
N GLN A 29 18.11 2.72 8.00
CA GLN A 29 17.42 2.46 9.26
C GLN A 29 15.91 2.54 9.12
N ALA A 30 15.39 3.46 8.26
CA ALA A 30 13.97 3.55 7.95
C ALA A 30 13.47 2.25 7.27
N TYR A 31 14.27 1.69 6.36
CA TYR A 31 14.00 0.40 5.74
C TYR A 31 14.03 -0.75 6.78
N ASP A 32 15.07 -0.85 7.59
CA ASP A 32 15.23 -1.90 8.60
C ASP A 32 14.10 -1.88 9.66
N TRP A 33 13.49 -0.72 9.87
CA TRP A 33 12.38 -0.56 10.82
C TRP A 33 10.99 -0.65 10.16
N GLY A 34 10.91 -0.90 8.86
CA GLY A 34 9.65 -1.00 8.13
C GLY A 34 8.91 0.32 7.90
N ILE A 35 9.62 1.46 8.06
CA ILE A 35 9.07 2.79 7.70
C ILE A 35 9.07 2.98 6.19
N ALA A 36 10.09 2.45 5.52
CA ALA A 36 10.20 2.41 4.07
C ALA A 36 10.22 0.95 3.59
N THR A 37 9.63 0.69 2.44
CA THR A 37 9.57 -0.65 1.83
C THR A 37 10.81 -0.95 0.99
N GLU A 38 11.51 0.10 0.55
CA GLU A 38 12.74 -0.01 -0.23
C GLU A 38 13.76 1.03 0.22
N CYS A 39 15.04 0.72 0.02
CA CYS A 39 16.15 1.62 0.24
C CYS A 39 17.19 1.40 -0.86
N VAL A 40 17.38 2.40 -1.69
CA VAL A 40 18.30 2.37 -2.84
C VAL A 40 19.33 3.50 -2.72
N PRO A 41 20.47 3.43 -3.41
CA PRO A 41 21.38 4.55 -3.55
C PRO A 41 20.68 5.79 -4.14
N ASP A 42 21.12 6.99 -3.74
CA ASP A 42 20.50 8.27 -4.14
C ASP A 42 20.40 8.43 -5.65
N ASP A 43 21.44 8.02 -6.39
CA ASP A 43 21.50 8.04 -7.86
C ASP A 43 20.53 7.05 -8.54
N LYS A 44 19.92 6.15 -7.78
CA LYS A 44 18.95 5.15 -8.26
C LYS A 44 17.52 5.44 -7.84
N LEU A 45 17.28 6.46 -7.03
CA LEU A 45 15.97 6.74 -6.46
C LEU A 45 14.91 7.00 -7.53
N GLU A 46 15.22 7.81 -8.52
CA GLU A 46 14.30 8.13 -9.62
C GLU A 46 13.93 6.87 -10.41
N ALA A 47 14.92 6.09 -10.82
CA ALA A 47 14.71 4.86 -11.59
C ALA A 47 13.91 3.81 -10.79
N ALA A 48 14.16 3.66 -9.48
CA ALA A 48 13.40 2.76 -8.62
C ALA A 48 11.96 3.24 -8.44
N THR A 49 11.75 4.54 -8.31
CA THR A 49 10.42 5.14 -8.23
C THR A 49 9.63 4.93 -9.51
N ASP A 50 10.22 5.16 -10.67
CA ASP A 50 9.58 4.95 -11.97
C ASP A 50 9.21 3.48 -12.17
N ALA A 51 10.10 2.56 -11.82
CA ALA A 51 9.83 1.12 -11.89
C ALA A 51 8.63 0.72 -11.01
N LEU A 52 8.56 1.23 -9.77
CA LEU A 52 7.44 0.99 -8.88
C LEU A 52 6.13 1.59 -9.43
N VAL A 53 6.18 2.80 -9.99
CA VAL A 53 5.00 3.44 -10.61
C VAL A 53 4.51 2.63 -11.80
N ASP A 54 5.41 2.13 -12.65
CA ASP A 54 5.05 1.32 -13.80
C ASP A 54 4.48 -0.03 -13.39
N GLU A 55 4.99 -0.65 -12.33
CA GLU A 55 4.38 -1.86 -11.72
C GLU A 55 2.95 -1.57 -11.27
N LEU A 56 2.75 -0.49 -10.51
CA LEU A 56 1.42 -0.11 -10.00
C LEU A 56 0.43 0.21 -11.14
N ARG A 57 0.89 0.80 -12.25
CA ARG A 57 0.07 1.04 -13.44
C ARG A 57 -0.40 -0.24 -14.13
N GLY A 58 0.25 -1.36 -13.89
CA GLY A 58 -0.14 -2.67 -14.39
C GLY A 58 -1.35 -3.29 -13.68
N PHE A 59 -1.81 -2.71 -12.57
CA PHE A 59 -2.95 -3.21 -11.78
C PHE A 59 -4.20 -2.36 -11.98
N SER A 60 -5.37 -2.93 -11.63
CA SER A 60 -6.65 -2.21 -11.69
C SER A 60 -6.63 -0.95 -10.81
N PRO A 61 -6.83 0.25 -11.38
CA PRO A 61 -6.91 1.49 -10.60
C PRO A 61 -8.08 1.47 -9.60
N LEU A 62 -9.17 0.78 -9.94
CA LEU A 62 -10.32 0.63 -9.06
C LEU A 62 -9.97 -0.23 -7.85
N ALA A 63 -9.30 -1.37 -8.08
CA ALA A 63 -8.87 -2.27 -7.00
C ALA A 63 -7.87 -1.58 -6.06
N GLN A 64 -6.85 -0.90 -6.59
CA GLN A 64 -5.86 -0.17 -5.79
C GLN A 64 -6.49 0.94 -4.94
N ARG A 65 -7.39 1.74 -5.55
CA ARG A 65 -8.10 2.80 -4.83
C ARG A 65 -8.97 2.24 -3.70
N THR A 66 -9.68 1.16 -3.96
CA THR A 66 -10.53 0.48 -2.98
C THR A 66 -9.69 -0.13 -1.86
N ALA A 67 -8.61 -0.85 -2.19
CA ALA A 67 -7.71 -1.44 -1.22
C ALA A 67 -7.06 -0.38 -0.31
N LYS A 68 -6.57 0.72 -0.89
CA LYS A 68 -5.99 1.82 -0.11
C LYS A 68 -7.00 2.45 0.84
N ALA A 69 -8.24 2.67 0.40
CA ALA A 69 -9.30 3.21 1.25
C ALA A 69 -9.64 2.24 2.39
N LEU A 70 -9.79 0.95 2.10
CA LEU A 70 -10.04 -0.10 3.08
C LEU A 70 -8.94 -0.16 4.14
N LEU A 71 -7.67 -0.27 3.72
CA LEU A 71 -6.52 -0.36 4.63
C LEU A 71 -6.41 0.86 5.55
N ASN A 72 -6.70 2.07 5.06
CA ASN A 72 -6.69 3.27 5.87
C ASN A 72 -7.80 3.28 6.94
N VAL A 73 -8.96 2.71 6.65
CA VAL A 73 -10.07 2.62 7.62
C VAL A 73 -9.78 1.52 8.64
N THR A 74 -9.36 0.35 8.17
CA THR A 74 -9.14 -0.83 9.02
C THR A 74 -7.93 -0.72 9.93
N GLU A 75 -7.04 0.23 9.70
CA GLU A 75 -5.88 0.51 10.58
C GLU A 75 -6.29 0.73 12.06
N ASN A 76 -7.50 1.24 12.32
CA ASN A 76 -8.01 1.56 13.65
C ASN A 76 -9.33 0.84 14.00
N THR A 77 -9.73 -0.13 13.18
CA THR A 77 -10.98 -0.86 13.34
C THR A 77 -10.67 -2.24 13.94
N ASP A 78 -11.59 -2.81 14.71
CA ASP A 78 -11.47 -4.19 15.18
C ASP A 78 -11.49 -5.19 14.03
N LEU A 79 -11.01 -6.40 14.28
CA LEU A 79 -10.83 -7.42 13.24
C LEU A 79 -12.14 -7.83 12.59
N GLU A 80 -13.21 -8.00 13.38
CA GLU A 80 -14.51 -8.48 12.89
C GLU A 80 -15.14 -7.47 11.93
N ALA A 81 -15.20 -6.20 12.32
CA ALA A 81 -15.66 -5.12 11.45
C ALA A 81 -14.76 -4.92 10.22
N SER A 82 -13.45 -5.15 10.36
CA SER A 82 -12.51 -5.09 9.23
C SER A 82 -12.79 -6.17 8.18
N ILE A 83 -13.08 -7.40 8.61
CA ILE A 83 -13.42 -8.51 7.72
C ILE A 83 -14.75 -8.23 6.99
N GLU A 84 -15.74 -7.67 7.70
CA GLU A 84 -17.03 -7.29 7.09
C GLU A 84 -16.83 -6.22 6.00
N LEU A 85 -16.08 -5.16 6.30
CA LEU A 85 -15.74 -4.11 5.33
C LEU A 85 -14.99 -4.66 4.11
N GLU A 86 -14.05 -5.57 4.32
CA GLU A 86 -13.33 -6.26 3.24
C GLU A 86 -14.30 -7.04 2.35
N GLY A 87 -15.23 -7.77 2.93
CA GLY A 87 -16.28 -8.50 2.20
C GLY A 87 -17.13 -7.58 1.32
N HIS A 88 -17.53 -6.41 1.82
CA HIS A 88 -18.26 -5.41 1.05
C HIS A 88 -17.42 -4.85 -0.11
N CYS A 89 -16.16 -4.51 0.15
CA CYS A 89 -15.25 -4.04 -0.89
C CYS A 89 -15.03 -5.09 -1.99
N TYR A 90 -14.81 -6.34 -1.60
CA TYR A 90 -14.63 -7.46 -2.53
C TYR A 90 -15.88 -7.71 -3.39
N SER A 91 -17.07 -7.70 -2.78
CA SER A 91 -18.33 -7.84 -3.51
C SER A 91 -18.52 -6.78 -4.59
N ARG A 92 -18.16 -5.53 -4.29
CA ARG A 92 -18.20 -4.43 -5.28
C ARG A 92 -17.19 -4.62 -6.40
N LEU A 93 -15.95 -5.00 -6.06
CA LEU A 93 -14.90 -5.21 -7.05
C LEU A 93 -15.24 -6.35 -8.01
N ARG A 94 -15.87 -7.42 -7.54
CA ARG A 94 -16.30 -8.56 -8.38
C ARG A 94 -17.32 -8.18 -9.47
N GLN A 95 -18.04 -7.08 -9.30
CA GLN A 95 -19.02 -6.59 -10.27
C GLN A 95 -18.41 -5.65 -11.32
N SER A 96 -17.15 -5.28 -11.15
CA SER A 96 -16.45 -4.32 -12.03
C SER A 96 -16.02 -4.95 -13.36
N ASP A 97 -15.84 -4.10 -14.35
CA ASP A 97 -15.28 -4.50 -15.64
C ASP A 97 -13.81 -4.92 -15.50
N ASP A 98 -13.05 -4.25 -14.63
CA ASP A 98 -11.67 -4.61 -14.33
C ASP A 98 -11.56 -6.02 -13.76
N PHE A 99 -12.50 -6.46 -12.92
CA PHE A 99 -12.51 -7.84 -12.42
C PHE A 99 -12.74 -8.86 -13.54
N ARG A 100 -13.71 -8.60 -14.41
CA ARG A 100 -13.98 -9.46 -15.59
C ARG A 100 -12.76 -9.54 -16.51
N GLU A 101 -12.18 -8.39 -16.84
CA GLU A 101 -10.95 -8.31 -17.63
C GLU A 101 -9.80 -9.11 -16.99
N GLY A 102 -9.61 -8.97 -15.69
CA GLY A 102 -8.57 -9.70 -14.95
C GLY A 102 -8.72 -11.22 -15.06
N VAL A 103 -9.95 -11.72 -14.88
CA VAL A 103 -10.26 -13.16 -14.98
C VAL A 103 -10.07 -13.66 -16.42
N GLU A 104 -10.58 -12.92 -17.41
CA GLU A 104 -10.42 -13.28 -18.83
C GLU A 104 -8.96 -13.27 -19.26
N ALA A 105 -8.20 -12.25 -18.88
CA ALA A 105 -6.78 -12.16 -19.19
C ALA A 105 -5.97 -13.31 -18.57
N PHE A 106 -6.30 -13.68 -17.32
CA PHE A 106 -5.67 -14.82 -16.64
C PHE A 106 -5.91 -16.14 -17.40
N HIS A 107 -7.14 -16.43 -17.79
CA HIS A 107 -7.48 -17.64 -18.55
C HIS A 107 -6.84 -17.63 -19.95
N ALA A 108 -6.80 -16.48 -20.59
CA ALA A 108 -6.19 -16.31 -21.91
C ALA A 108 -4.64 -16.20 -21.87
N LYS A 109 -4.02 -16.22 -20.68
CA LYS A 109 -2.56 -16.04 -20.47
C LYS A 109 -2.01 -14.77 -21.14
N ARG A 110 -2.78 -13.69 -21.12
CA ARG A 110 -2.38 -12.37 -21.64
C ARG A 110 -2.30 -11.33 -20.52
N LYS A 111 -1.64 -10.21 -20.79
CA LYS A 111 -1.68 -9.07 -19.85
C LYS A 111 -3.09 -8.46 -19.86
N PRO A 112 -3.65 -8.11 -18.69
CA PRO A 112 -4.92 -7.40 -18.59
C PRO A 112 -4.77 -5.93 -19.01
N VAL A 113 -5.89 -5.34 -19.44
CA VAL A 113 -6.00 -3.91 -19.77
C VAL A 113 -7.09 -3.30 -18.90
N PHE A 114 -6.69 -2.81 -17.72
CA PHE A 114 -7.60 -2.22 -16.75
C PHE A 114 -7.98 -0.78 -17.09
N ARG A 115 -9.25 -0.41 -16.84
CA ARG A 115 -9.79 0.92 -17.13
C ARG A 115 -10.28 1.66 -15.89
N GLY A 116 -10.36 0.98 -14.74
CA GLY A 116 -10.79 1.55 -13.47
C GLY A 116 -12.33 1.63 -13.32
N SER A 117 -13.06 0.77 -14.03
CA SER A 117 -14.53 0.71 -14.05
C SER A 117 -15.08 -0.67 -13.68
#